data_a82c84f7502f538081970d4ca770204f
#
_entry.id   a82c84f7502f538081970d4ca770204f
#
_cell.length_a   1.000
_cell.length_b   1.000
_cell.length_c   1.000
_cell.angle_alpha   90.00
_cell.angle_beta   90.00
_cell.angle_gamma   90.00
#
_symmetry.space_group_name_H-M   'P 1'
#
loop_
_entity.id
_entity.type
_entity.pdbx_description
1 polymer ?
#
loop_
_entity_poly.entity_id
_entity_poly.type
_entity_poly.pdbx_seq_one_letter_code
_entity_poly.pdbx_strand_id
1 'polypeptide(L)'
;VTIHFIGAGPGAADLITVRGRDLIAGCPVCLYAGSLVPSALLDYCPAGARIVDTAPLSLDEIVGHFIQAHEQGVDVARLHSGDLSVWSAMGEQLRRLDQLGIAYSVTPGVPSFAAAAATLAQELTLPGVAQSLVLTRTRGRASALPARATL
;
A
#
# COMPACT_ATOMS: atom_id res chain seq x y z
N VAL A 1 15.90 11.38 -4.94
CA VAL A 1 14.46 11.33 -4.60
C VAL A 1 13.93 9.93 -4.85
N THR A 2 13.19 9.40 -3.89
CA THR A 2 12.61 8.06 -3.99
C THR A 2 11.15 8.10 -3.57
N ILE A 3 10.28 7.43 -4.33
CA ILE A 3 8.90 7.18 -3.93
C ILE A 3 8.84 5.83 -3.20
N HIS A 4 8.58 5.86 -1.90
CA HIS A 4 8.51 4.67 -1.05
C HIS A 4 7.09 4.14 -0.98
N PHE A 5 6.79 3.05 -1.68
CA PHE A 5 5.52 2.33 -1.57
C PHE A 5 5.55 1.47 -0.32
N ILE A 6 4.62 1.70 0.60
CA ILE A 6 4.64 1.11 1.94
C ILE A 6 3.30 0.42 2.22
N GLY A 7 3.35 -0.87 2.58
CA GLY A 7 2.20 -1.58 3.10
C GLY A 7 1.86 -1.10 4.51
N ALA A 8 0.70 -0.47 4.65
CA ALA A 8 0.24 0.16 5.88
C ALA A 8 -0.33 -0.81 6.92
N GLY A 9 -0.39 -2.09 6.59
CA GLY A 9 -0.97 -3.10 7.47
C GLY A 9 -2.50 -3.18 7.40
N PRO A 10 -3.12 -4.06 8.20
CA PRO A 10 -4.51 -4.47 8.05
C PRO A 10 -5.52 -3.60 8.84
N GLY A 11 -5.07 -2.52 9.45
CA GLY A 11 -5.93 -1.62 10.23
C GLY A 11 -5.36 -1.22 11.59
N ALA A 12 -4.75 -2.14 12.34
CA ALA A 12 -4.06 -1.81 13.58
C ALA A 12 -2.73 -1.11 13.28
N ALA A 13 -2.50 0.07 13.84
CA ALA A 13 -1.33 0.89 13.53
C ALA A 13 0.00 0.25 13.99
N ASP A 14 -0.04 -0.57 15.02
CA ASP A 14 1.11 -1.33 15.55
C ASP A 14 1.52 -2.54 14.68
N LEU A 15 0.71 -2.87 13.65
CA LEU A 15 1.06 -3.87 12.65
C LEU A 15 1.79 -3.28 11.43
N ILE A 16 2.20 -2.03 11.48
CA ILE A 16 3.15 -1.47 10.53
C ILE A 16 4.53 -2.12 10.70
N THR A 17 5.24 -2.35 9.61
CA THR A 17 6.63 -2.79 9.73
C THR A 17 7.51 -1.66 10.27
N VAL A 18 8.57 -2.01 11.01
CA VAL A 18 9.56 -1.03 11.49
C VAL A 18 10.11 -0.20 10.33
N ARG A 19 10.45 -0.85 9.21
CA ARG A 19 10.92 -0.14 7.99
C ARG A 19 9.86 0.83 7.46
N GLY A 20 8.61 0.41 7.40
CA GLY A 20 7.50 1.27 6.92
C GLY A 20 7.36 2.52 7.77
N ARG A 21 7.35 2.36 9.10
CA ARG A 21 7.31 3.48 10.05
C ARG A 21 8.48 4.45 9.86
N ASP A 22 9.70 3.93 9.75
CA ASP A 22 10.90 4.75 9.64
C ASP A 22 10.94 5.52 8.30
N LEU A 23 10.44 4.92 7.22
CA LEU A 23 10.28 5.61 5.93
C LEU A 23 9.22 6.71 6.00
N ILE A 24 8.08 6.46 6.66
CA ILE A 24 7.05 7.50 6.86
C ILE A 24 7.67 8.69 7.62
N ALA A 25 8.41 8.43 8.69
CA ALA A 25 9.03 9.45 9.51
C ALA A 25 10.12 10.25 8.77
N GLY A 26 10.71 9.69 7.71
CA GLY A 26 11.72 10.35 6.90
C GLY A 26 11.19 11.14 5.70
N CYS A 27 9.91 11.01 5.34
CA CYS A 27 9.37 11.60 4.12
C CYS A 27 8.59 12.89 4.38
N PRO A 28 8.99 14.03 3.77
CA PRO A 28 8.24 15.30 3.89
C PRO A 28 6.88 15.30 3.20
N VAL A 29 6.61 14.29 2.36
CA VAL A 29 5.34 14.10 1.65
C VAL A 29 4.80 12.71 1.93
N CYS A 30 3.53 12.63 2.33
CA CYS A 30 2.84 11.37 2.56
C CYS A 30 1.54 11.33 1.77
N LEU A 31 1.41 10.36 0.87
CA LEU A 31 0.18 10.04 0.14
C LEU A 31 -0.41 8.75 0.69
N TYR A 32 -1.68 8.77 1.06
CA TYR A 32 -2.35 7.59 1.63
C TYR A 32 -3.68 7.29 0.93
N ALA A 33 -4.11 6.03 1.00
CA ALA A 33 -5.29 5.55 0.26
C ALA A 33 -6.57 5.64 1.12
N GLY A 34 -6.95 6.85 1.50
CA GLY A 34 -8.23 7.15 2.16
C GLY A 34 -8.45 6.39 3.47
N SER A 35 -9.71 6.06 3.74
CA SER A 35 -10.16 5.42 4.99
C SER A 35 -9.63 3.99 5.22
N LEU A 36 -8.96 3.39 4.25
CA LEU A 36 -8.36 2.06 4.39
C LEU A 36 -6.99 2.07 5.07
N VAL A 37 -6.42 3.25 5.28
CA VAL A 37 -5.16 3.43 6.00
C VAL A 37 -5.46 4.04 7.37
N PRO A 38 -5.01 3.44 8.48
CA PRO A 38 -5.25 4.00 9.82
C PRO A 38 -4.67 5.41 9.95
N SER A 39 -5.47 6.36 10.40
CA SER A 39 -5.02 7.74 10.59
C SER A 39 -3.86 7.87 11.59
N ALA A 40 -3.77 6.99 12.57
CA ALA A 40 -2.65 6.93 13.51
C ALA A 40 -1.28 6.72 12.87
N LEU A 41 -1.21 6.17 11.64
CA LEU A 41 0.05 6.07 10.89
C LEU A 41 0.53 7.43 10.39
N LEU A 42 -0.37 8.39 10.20
CA LEU A 42 -0.03 9.74 9.78
C LEU A 42 0.68 10.53 10.89
N ASP A 43 0.53 10.10 12.15
CA ASP A 43 1.25 10.67 13.29
C ASP A 43 2.76 10.41 13.24
N TYR A 44 3.20 9.42 12.44
CA TYR A 44 4.62 9.19 12.17
C TYR A 44 5.23 10.18 11.16
N CYS A 45 4.41 10.93 10.43
CA CYS A 45 4.92 11.92 9.48
C CYS A 45 5.66 13.04 10.24
N PRO A 46 6.76 13.57 9.67
CA PRO A 46 7.47 14.68 10.29
C PRO A 46 6.59 15.93 10.40
N ALA A 47 6.88 16.78 11.36
CA ALA A 47 6.16 18.05 11.54
C ALA A 47 6.22 18.89 10.25
N GLY A 48 5.07 19.36 9.78
CA GLY A 48 4.95 20.12 8.56
C GLY A 48 4.93 19.29 7.27
N ALA A 49 4.89 17.95 7.36
CA ALA A 49 4.73 17.09 6.20
C ALA A 49 3.45 17.42 5.42
N ARG A 50 3.54 17.38 4.11
CA ARG A 50 2.37 17.46 3.22
C ARG A 50 1.68 16.10 3.15
N ILE A 51 0.48 16.00 3.74
CA ILE A 51 -0.32 14.78 3.79
C ILE A 51 -1.46 14.91 2.77
N VAL A 52 -1.59 13.91 1.88
CA VAL A 52 -2.55 13.91 0.79
C VAL A 52 -3.39 12.64 0.81
N ASP A 53 -4.71 12.79 0.93
CA ASP A 53 -5.64 11.69 0.69
C ASP A 53 -5.82 11.48 -0.81
N THR A 54 -5.52 10.27 -1.28
CA THR A 54 -5.61 9.92 -2.69
C THR A 54 -6.93 9.24 -3.07
N ALA A 55 -7.87 9.05 -2.14
CA ALA A 55 -9.15 8.41 -2.43
C ALA A 55 -9.96 9.13 -3.53
N PRO A 56 -10.02 10.48 -3.56
CA PRO A 56 -10.71 11.21 -4.62
C PRO A 56 -9.88 11.40 -5.90
N LEU A 57 -8.60 11.05 -5.91
CA LEU A 57 -7.67 11.38 -6.99
C LEU A 57 -7.64 10.31 -8.08
N SER A 58 -7.50 10.77 -9.31
CA SER A 58 -7.14 9.93 -10.47
C SER A 58 -5.68 9.50 -10.41
N LEU A 59 -5.31 8.51 -11.23
CA LEU A 59 -3.93 8.09 -11.37
C LEU A 59 -3.01 9.25 -11.82
N ASP A 60 -3.46 10.07 -12.77
CA ASP A 60 -2.66 11.18 -13.28
C ASP A 60 -2.42 12.24 -12.21
N GLU A 61 -3.39 12.53 -11.37
CA GLU A 61 -3.24 13.43 -10.23
C GLU A 61 -2.25 12.87 -9.19
N ILE A 62 -2.32 11.57 -8.89
CA ILE A 62 -1.36 10.90 -7.99
C ILE A 62 0.07 11.01 -8.55
N VAL A 63 0.24 10.71 -9.84
CA VAL A 63 1.55 10.82 -10.51
C VAL A 63 2.03 12.27 -10.53
N GLY A 64 1.13 13.24 -10.68
CA GLY A 64 1.44 14.68 -10.56
C GLY A 64 2.08 15.03 -9.21
N HIS A 65 1.60 14.44 -8.11
CA HIS A 65 2.25 14.62 -6.80
C HIS A 65 3.66 14.01 -6.73
N PHE A 66 3.89 12.88 -7.40
CA PHE A 66 5.24 12.28 -7.46
C PHE A 66 6.20 13.15 -8.26
N ILE A 67 5.76 13.68 -9.41
CA ILE A 67 6.55 14.62 -10.24
C ILE A 67 6.90 15.86 -9.43
N GLN A 68 5.91 16.48 -8.79
CA GLN A 68 6.13 17.66 -7.96
C GLN A 68 7.15 17.42 -6.84
N ALA A 69 7.06 16.28 -6.14
CA ALA A 69 8.02 15.92 -5.10
C ALA A 69 9.43 15.70 -5.68
N HIS A 70 9.51 15.05 -6.86
CA HIS A 70 10.77 14.83 -7.56
C HIS A 70 11.45 16.15 -7.95
N GLU A 71 10.69 17.11 -8.49
CA GLU A 71 11.18 18.46 -8.83
C GLU A 71 11.65 19.24 -7.59
N GLN A 72 11.00 19.01 -6.45
CA GLN A 72 11.36 19.63 -5.16
C GLN A 72 12.54 18.93 -4.48
N GLY A 73 13.01 17.80 -4.97
CA GLY A 73 14.11 17.04 -4.39
C GLY A 73 13.75 16.33 -3.07
N VAL A 74 12.47 15.99 -2.84
CA VAL A 74 12.00 15.38 -1.58
C VAL A 74 11.41 13.99 -1.80
N ASP A 75 11.63 13.10 -0.82
CA ASP A 75 11.09 11.75 -0.82
C ASP A 75 9.60 11.71 -0.46
N VAL A 76 8.92 10.67 -0.94
CA VAL A 76 7.48 10.47 -0.74
C VAL A 76 7.21 9.12 -0.08
N ALA A 77 6.43 9.11 1.00
CA ALA A 77 5.80 7.91 1.52
C ALA A 77 4.44 7.71 0.85
N ARG A 78 4.27 6.61 0.11
CA ARG A 78 3.01 6.19 -0.53
C ARG A 78 2.42 5.01 0.20
N LEU A 79 1.39 5.24 1.03
CA LEU A 79 0.78 4.22 1.87
C LEU A 79 -0.36 3.50 1.14
N HIS A 80 -0.35 2.18 1.18
CA HIS A 80 -1.41 1.30 0.72
C HIS A 80 -1.88 0.40 1.85
N SER A 81 -3.18 0.13 1.96
CA SER A 81 -3.72 -0.78 2.97
C SER A 81 -3.19 -2.20 2.83
N GLY A 82 -3.03 -2.89 3.94
CA GLY A 82 -2.55 -4.27 3.98
C GLY A 82 -1.13 -4.43 3.45
N ASP A 83 -0.98 -5.31 2.46
CA ASP A 83 0.25 -5.52 1.70
C ASP A 83 0.06 -5.16 0.23
N LEU A 84 1.12 -4.68 -0.42
CA LEU A 84 1.07 -4.18 -1.80
C LEU A 84 1.01 -5.28 -2.86
N SER A 85 1.28 -6.52 -2.52
CA SER A 85 1.26 -7.64 -3.47
C SER A 85 -0.15 -8.05 -3.90
N VAL A 86 -1.19 -7.65 -3.15
CA VAL A 86 -2.58 -8.04 -3.39
C VAL A 86 -3.48 -6.83 -3.56
N TRP A 87 -4.08 -6.68 -4.75
CA TRP A 87 -5.11 -5.69 -5.12
C TRP A 87 -4.79 -4.21 -4.81
N SER A 88 -3.53 -3.84 -4.75
CA SER A 88 -3.09 -2.49 -4.38
C SER A 88 -3.11 -1.48 -5.52
N ALA A 89 -3.29 -1.92 -6.76
CA ALA A 89 -3.12 -1.10 -7.98
C ALA A 89 -1.76 -0.38 -8.08
N MET A 90 -0.74 -0.91 -7.41
CA MET A 90 0.61 -0.36 -7.42
C MET A 90 1.26 -0.45 -8.81
N GLY A 91 1.04 -1.53 -9.54
CA GLY A 91 1.74 -1.83 -10.79
C GLY A 91 1.65 -0.72 -11.84
N GLU A 92 0.51 -0.04 -11.94
CA GLU A 92 0.35 1.08 -12.87
C GLU A 92 1.15 2.31 -12.43
N GLN A 93 1.18 2.60 -11.13
CA GLN A 93 1.98 3.69 -10.59
C GLN A 93 3.48 3.44 -10.84
N LEU A 94 3.97 2.20 -10.64
CA LEU A 94 5.37 1.84 -10.90
C LEU A 94 5.72 2.00 -12.38
N ARG A 95 4.86 1.54 -13.31
CA ARG A 95 5.09 1.75 -14.75
C ARG A 95 5.23 3.23 -15.13
N ARG A 96 4.43 4.10 -14.51
CA ARG A 96 4.54 5.54 -14.74
C ARG A 96 5.84 6.12 -14.20
N LEU A 97 6.29 5.67 -13.03
CA LEU A 97 7.57 6.09 -12.45
C LEU A 97 8.76 5.62 -13.30
N ASP A 98 8.72 4.38 -13.81
CA ASP A 98 9.73 3.85 -14.74
C ASP A 98 9.85 4.72 -16.00
N GLN A 99 8.71 5.11 -16.59
CA GLN A 99 8.67 5.99 -17.77
C GLN A 99 9.25 7.39 -17.50
N LEU A 100 9.11 7.87 -16.27
CA LEU A 100 9.59 9.19 -15.83
C LEU A 100 11.04 9.14 -15.29
N GLY A 101 11.63 7.95 -15.15
CA GLY A 101 12.95 7.79 -14.55
C GLY A 101 13.01 8.15 -13.06
N ILE A 102 11.87 8.08 -12.36
CA ILE A 102 11.79 8.38 -10.93
C ILE A 102 11.99 7.11 -10.13
N ALA A 103 12.98 7.11 -9.22
CA ALA A 103 13.29 5.96 -8.39
C ALA A 103 12.18 5.66 -7.38
N TYR A 104 11.98 4.37 -7.10
CA TYR A 104 11.02 3.92 -6.09
C TYR A 104 11.56 2.72 -5.30
N SER A 105 10.93 2.47 -4.15
CA SER A 105 11.12 1.25 -3.36
C SER A 105 9.78 0.70 -2.91
N VAL A 106 9.74 -0.59 -2.60
CA VAL A 106 8.53 -1.26 -2.09
C VAL A 106 8.85 -1.93 -0.76
N THR A 107 8.06 -1.59 0.25
CA THR A 107 8.14 -2.19 1.59
C THR A 107 6.86 -2.98 1.86
N PRO A 108 6.94 -4.29 2.14
CA PRO A 108 5.76 -5.11 2.39
C PRO A 108 5.03 -4.68 3.67
N GLY A 109 3.75 -5.05 3.75
CA GLY A 109 2.93 -4.89 4.94
C GLY A 109 2.31 -6.20 5.39
N VAL A 110 1.56 -6.16 6.48
CA VAL A 110 0.77 -7.30 6.96
C VAL A 110 -0.57 -7.32 6.22
N PRO A 111 -0.87 -8.38 5.43
CA PRO A 111 -2.13 -8.45 4.71
C PRO A 111 -3.29 -8.84 5.63
N SER A 112 -4.52 -8.45 5.25
CA SER A 112 -5.72 -8.65 6.07
C SER A 112 -6.02 -10.12 6.38
N PHE A 113 -5.75 -11.05 5.46
CA PHE A 113 -5.99 -12.46 5.69
C PHE A 113 -5.06 -13.05 6.78
N ALA A 114 -3.80 -12.58 6.87
CA ALA A 114 -2.87 -12.98 7.91
C ALA A 114 -3.30 -12.41 9.27
N ALA A 115 -3.76 -11.17 9.33
CA ALA A 115 -4.28 -10.56 10.55
C ALA A 115 -5.57 -11.25 11.03
N ALA A 116 -6.46 -11.60 10.11
CA ALA A 116 -7.67 -12.36 10.43
C ALA A 116 -7.33 -13.75 11.03
N ALA A 117 -6.39 -14.48 10.42
CA ALA A 117 -5.92 -15.77 10.92
C ALA A 117 -5.33 -15.64 12.33
N ALA A 118 -4.53 -14.60 12.58
CA ALA A 118 -3.97 -14.32 13.91
C ALA A 118 -5.07 -14.02 14.95
N THR A 119 -6.07 -13.24 14.58
CA THR A 119 -7.22 -12.94 15.46
C THR A 119 -8.02 -14.20 15.84
N LEU A 120 -8.13 -15.14 14.90
CA LEU A 120 -8.79 -16.42 15.12
C LEU A 120 -7.88 -17.46 15.78
N ALA A 121 -6.61 -17.15 16.02
CA ALA A 121 -5.58 -18.08 16.49
C ALA A 121 -5.55 -19.36 15.62
N GLN A 122 -5.66 -19.21 14.30
CA GLN A 122 -5.79 -20.32 13.36
C GLN A 122 -4.74 -20.24 12.26
N GLU A 123 -4.05 -21.35 12.02
CA GLU A 123 -3.20 -21.52 10.84
C GLU A 123 -4.08 -21.78 9.61
N LEU A 124 -3.76 -21.14 8.47
CA LEU A 124 -4.53 -21.26 7.23
C LEU A 124 -4.23 -22.54 6.47
N THR A 125 -3.08 -23.17 6.71
CA THR A 125 -2.70 -24.45 6.14
C THR A 125 -2.76 -25.53 7.22
N LEU A 126 -3.33 -26.71 6.87
CA LEU A 126 -3.51 -27.83 7.79
C LEU A 126 -2.83 -29.07 7.21
N PRO A 127 -1.85 -29.68 7.89
CA PRO A 127 -1.22 -30.94 7.45
C PRO A 127 -2.25 -32.02 7.16
N GLY A 128 -2.13 -32.68 6.01
CA GLY A 128 -3.05 -33.75 5.60
C GLY A 128 -4.44 -33.31 5.15
N VAL A 129 -4.78 -32.01 5.25
CA VAL A 129 -6.09 -31.47 4.88
C VAL A 129 -5.97 -30.45 3.75
N ALA A 130 -5.24 -29.36 3.97
CA ALA A 130 -5.09 -28.28 3.00
C ALA A 130 -3.70 -27.67 3.08
N GLN A 131 -2.96 -27.69 1.98
CA GLN A 131 -1.61 -27.12 1.84
C GLN A 131 -1.57 -25.92 0.89
N SER A 132 -2.74 -25.47 0.41
CA SER A 132 -2.86 -24.35 -0.55
C SER A 132 -3.74 -23.26 0.02
N LEU A 133 -3.35 -22.02 -0.25
CA LEU A 133 -4.13 -20.82 0.02
C LEU A 133 -4.49 -20.15 -1.32
N VAL A 134 -5.77 -19.96 -1.57
CA VAL A 134 -6.28 -19.29 -2.77
C VAL A 134 -6.83 -17.93 -2.36
N LEU A 135 -6.22 -16.86 -2.87
CA LEU A 135 -6.69 -15.49 -2.67
C LEU A 135 -7.55 -15.08 -3.86
N THR A 136 -8.80 -14.74 -3.59
CA THR A 136 -9.74 -14.27 -4.61
C THR A 136 -10.55 -13.09 -4.08
N ARG A 137 -11.22 -12.38 -4.97
CA ARG A 137 -12.11 -11.26 -4.64
C ARG A 137 -13.41 -11.37 -5.40
N THR A 138 -14.44 -10.74 -4.89
CA THR A 138 -15.69 -10.51 -5.64
C THR A 138 -15.47 -9.44 -6.71
N ARG A 139 -16.39 -9.34 -7.67
CA ARG A 139 -16.39 -8.31 -8.72
C ARG A 139 -16.36 -6.93 -8.07
N GLY A 140 -15.36 -6.12 -8.40
CA GLY A 140 -15.24 -4.74 -7.96
C GLY A 140 -15.83 -3.74 -8.98
N ARG A 141 -15.97 -2.47 -8.58
CA ARG A 141 -16.45 -1.40 -9.48
C ARG A 141 -15.46 -1.11 -10.62
N ALA A 142 -14.16 -1.20 -10.36
CA ALA A 142 -13.11 -0.77 -11.28
C ALA A 142 -12.60 -1.88 -12.21
N SER A 143 -12.86 -3.15 -11.92
CA SER A 143 -12.37 -4.25 -12.75
C SER A 143 -13.28 -5.47 -12.68
N ALA A 144 -13.58 -6.03 -13.85
CA ALA A 144 -14.25 -7.32 -13.96
C ALA A 144 -13.34 -8.46 -13.47
N LEU A 145 -13.93 -9.56 -13.00
CA LEU A 145 -13.18 -10.80 -12.82
C LEU A 145 -12.78 -11.33 -14.21
N PRO A 146 -11.56 -11.88 -14.36
CA PRO A 146 -11.21 -12.58 -15.58
C PRO A 146 -12.19 -13.72 -15.86
N ALA A 147 -12.55 -13.95 -17.13
CA ALA A 147 -13.51 -14.98 -17.53
C ALA A 147 -13.09 -16.42 -17.13
N ARG A 148 -11.84 -16.64 -16.73
CA ARG A 148 -11.28 -17.91 -16.28
C ARG A 148 -10.92 -17.94 -14.78
N ALA A 149 -11.38 -16.99 -13.98
CA ALA A 149 -11.26 -17.06 -12.52
C ALA A 149 -12.34 -17.99 -11.95
N THR A 150 -12.35 -19.23 -12.42
CA THR A 150 -13.12 -20.31 -11.80
C THR A 150 -12.19 -21.07 -10.86
N LEU A 151 -12.59 -21.18 -9.61
CA LEU A 151 -12.03 -22.12 -8.64
C LEU A 151 -12.38 -23.55 -9.06
#